data_66f434fe29c390662198259529fafb43
#
_entry.id   66f434fe29c390662198259529fafb43
#
_cell.length_a   1.000
_cell.length_b   1.000
_cell.length_c   1.000
_cell.angle_alpha   90.00
_cell.angle_beta   90.00
_cell.angle_gamma   90.00
#
_symmetry.space_group_name_H-M   'P 1'
#
loop_
_entity.id
_entity.type
_entity.pdbx_description
1 polymer ?
#
loop_
_entity_poly.entity_id
_entity_poly.type
_entity_poly.pdbx_seq_one_letter_code
_entity_poly.pdbx_strand_id
1 'polypeptide(L)'
;MNKIIRFLFRYYRAKKLGFKFRGISSFKIPTKLSLNGKIIKLSFPEEKGVFIDFVSIFLDDDYNLARIKTKKILTIVDIGANVGFFSIAARLAFPNAKIFSYEPNNQLEGYLQDNFLELNIELQMNAVGRDSGRIQLHNCGDSNQSRVVSNKEGPIEMCS
;
A
#
# COMPACT_ATOMS: atom_id res chain seq x y z
N MET A 1 -5.30 12.22 -19.86
CA MET A 1 -3.95 11.86 -20.37
C MET A 1 -4.09 10.92 -21.56
N ASN A 2 -3.37 11.17 -22.67
CA ASN A 2 -3.37 10.33 -23.87
C ASN A 2 -2.93 8.89 -23.52
N LYS A 3 -3.55 7.87 -24.17
CA LYS A 3 -3.24 6.44 -23.91
C LYS A 3 -1.76 6.09 -24.12
N ILE A 4 -1.11 6.69 -25.12
CA ILE A 4 0.30 6.49 -25.42
C ILE A 4 1.20 7.06 -24.30
N ILE A 5 0.90 8.28 -23.86
CA ILE A 5 1.64 8.95 -22.77
C ILE A 5 1.51 8.15 -21.48
N ARG A 6 0.32 7.65 -21.16
CA ARG A 6 0.07 6.82 -19.99
C ARG A 6 0.85 5.50 -20.06
N PHE A 7 0.89 4.87 -21.23
CA PHE A 7 1.67 3.66 -21.43
C PHE A 7 3.17 3.90 -21.20
N LEU A 8 3.74 4.96 -21.80
CA LEU A 8 5.15 5.31 -21.64
C LEU A 8 5.51 5.63 -20.18
N PHE A 9 4.63 6.34 -19.49
CA PHE A 9 4.79 6.65 -18.08
C PHE A 9 4.84 5.38 -17.22
N ARG A 10 3.87 4.47 -17.40
CA ARG A 10 3.82 3.17 -16.72
C ARG A 10 5.04 2.30 -17.03
N TYR A 11 5.45 2.27 -18.31
CA TYR A 11 6.64 1.54 -18.75
C TYR A 11 7.91 2.03 -18.04
N TYR A 12 8.10 3.34 -17.99
CA TYR A 12 9.24 3.95 -17.31
C TYR A 12 9.27 3.63 -15.81
N ARG A 13 8.12 3.74 -15.14
CA ARG A 13 8.00 3.41 -13.71
C ARG A 13 8.27 1.94 -13.44
N ALA A 14 7.70 1.05 -14.23
CA ALA A 14 7.95 -0.39 -14.13
C ALA A 14 9.44 -0.74 -14.29
N LYS A 15 10.11 -0.16 -15.30
CA LYS A 15 11.54 -0.31 -15.50
C LYS A 15 12.35 0.14 -14.29
N LYS A 16 11.97 1.26 -13.68
CA LYS A 16 12.61 1.82 -12.49
C LYS A 16 12.44 0.93 -11.25
N LEU A 17 11.31 0.23 -11.17
CA LEU A 17 10.99 -0.73 -10.11
C LEU A 17 11.48 -2.15 -10.41
N GLY A 18 12.20 -2.35 -11.52
CA GLY A 18 12.87 -3.61 -11.84
C GLY A 18 11.99 -4.67 -12.49
N PHE A 19 10.82 -4.33 -13.03
CA PHE A 19 9.95 -5.29 -13.70
C PHE A 19 9.54 -4.85 -15.12
N LYS A 20 9.03 -5.83 -15.91
CA LYS A 20 8.59 -5.60 -17.30
C LYS A 20 7.10 -5.24 -17.34
N PHE A 21 6.78 -4.16 -18.04
CA PHE A 21 5.41 -3.76 -18.34
C PHE A 21 5.18 -3.77 -19.86
N ARG A 22 4.23 -4.58 -20.34
CA ARG A 22 3.89 -4.71 -21.77
C ARG A 22 2.51 -4.14 -22.11
N GLY A 23 1.71 -3.82 -21.11
CA GLY A 23 0.35 -3.33 -21.23
C GLY A 23 -0.54 -3.83 -20.09
N ILE A 24 -1.62 -3.11 -19.81
CA ILE A 24 -2.46 -3.40 -18.64
C ILE A 24 -3.24 -4.72 -18.79
N SER A 25 -3.64 -5.10 -20.01
CA SER A 25 -4.42 -6.31 -20.26
C SER A 25 -3.68 -7.61 -19.98
N SER A 26 -2.34 -7.59 -20.06
CA SER A 26 -1.49 -8.75 -19.81
C SER A 26 -0.64 -8.60 -18.54
N PHE A 27 -0.85 -7.51 -17.80
CA PHE A 27 -0.04 -7.20 -16.62
C PHE A 27 -0.44 -8.09 -15.44
N LYS A 28 0.58 -8.64 -14.79
CA LYS A 28 0.46 -9.31 -13.48
C LYS A 28 1.34 -8.57 -12.49
N ILE A 29 0.88 -8.46 -11.26
CA ILE A 29 1.68 -7.84 -10.19
C ILE A 29 2.97 -8.65 -10.02
N PRO A 30 4.14 -7.99 -10.02
CA PRO A 30 5.40 -8.69 -9.78
C PRO A 30 5.51 -9.10 -8.30
N THR A 31 6.12 -10.23 -8.04
CA THR A 31 6.40 -10.70 -6.67
C THR A 31 7.69 -10.10 -6.09
N LYS A 32 8.37 -9.24 -6.84
CA LYS A 32 9.59 -8.55 -6.41
C LYS A 32 9.66 -7.16 -7.01
N LEU A 33 10.14 -6.19 -6.21
CA LEU A 33 10.43 -4.83 -6.65
C LEU A 33 11.88 -4.47 -6.33
N SER A 34 12.47 -3.62 -7.15
CA SER A 34 13.74 -2.97 -6.83
C SER A 34 13.47 -1.62 -6.18
N LEU A 35 13.87 -1.47 -4.91
CA LEU A 35 13.78 -0.22 -4.17
C LEU A 35 15.19 0.24 -3.80
N ASN A 36 15.61 1.38 -4.38
CA ASN A 36 16.92 2.00 -4.08
C ASN A 36 18.10 1.00 -4.15
N GLY A 37 18.08 0.09 -5.14
CA GLY A 37 19.11 -0.92 -5.34
C GLY A 37 18.94 -2.21 -4.53
N LYS A 38 17.96 -2.27 -3.61
CA LYS A 38 17.58 -3.51 -2.91
C LYS A 38 16.39 -4.16 -3.60
N ILE A 39 16.35 -5.48 -3.59
CA ILE A 39 15.20 -6.26 -4.07
C ILE A 39 14.37 -6.65 -2.85
N ILE A 40 13.12 -6.19 -2.83
CA ILE A 40 12.12 -6.62 -1.85
C ILE A 40 11.18 -7.64 -2.48
N LYS A 41 10.72 -8.59 -1.68
CA LYS A 41 9.62 -9.48 -2.06
C LYS A 41 8.29 -8.79 -1.76
N LEU A 42 7.27 -9.09 -2.57
CA LEU A 42 5.89 -8.67 -2.32
C LEU A 42 5.04 -9.90 -2.03
N SER A 43 4.24 -9.78 -0.99
CA SER A 43 3.26 -10.75 -0.54
C SER A 43 1.87 -10.12 -0.57
N PHE A 44 0.90 -10.73 -1.24
CA PHE A 44 -0.45 -10.18 -1.41
C PHE A 44 -1.44 -11.27 -1.84
N PRO A 45 -2.74 -11.12 -1.50
CA PRO A 45 -3.77 -12.02 -2.00
C PRO A 45 -4.09 -11.73 -3.48
N GLU A 46 -4.53 -12.73 -4.23
CA GLU A 46 -4.98 -12.58 -5.62
C GLU A 46 -6.39 -11.97 -5.67
N GLU A 47 -6.49 -10.66 -5.46
CA GLU A 47 -7.72 -9.89 -5.46
C GLU A 47 -7.70 -8.79 -6.51
N LYS A 48 -8.87 -8.47 -7.06
CA LYS A 48 -9.01 -7.38 -8.03
C LYS A 48 -8.67 -6.03 -7.42
N GLY A 49 -9.05 -5.79 -6.17
CA GLY A 49 -8.75 -4.56 -5.44
C GLY A 49 -7.25 -4.34 -5.30
N VAL A 50 -6.52 -5.37 -4.91
CA VAL A 50 -5.05 -5.34 -4.78
C VAL A 50 -4.36 -5.04 -6.12
N PHE A 51 -4.88 -5.61 -7.23
CA PHE A 51 -4.39 -5.28 -8.57
C PHE A 51 -4.58 -3.79 -8.91
N ILE A 52 -5.76 -3.24 -8.62
CA ILE A 52 -6.07 -1.83 -8.85
C ILE A 52 -5.14 -0.93 -8.03
N ASP A 53 -4.95 -1.24 -6.75
CA ASP A 53 -4.08 -0.49 -5.84
C ASP A 53 -2.63 -0.51 -6.32
N PHE A 54 -2.13 -1.67 -6.76
CA PHE A 54 -0.78 -1.74 -7.32
C PHE A 54 -0.60 -0.83 -8.54
N VAL A 55 -1.55 -0.88 -9.48
CA VAL A 55 -1.50 -0.04 -10.69
C VAL A 55 -1.58 1.44 -10.34
N SER A 56 -2.52 1.82 -9.48
CA SER A 56 -2.73 3.19 -9.01
C SER A 56 -1.48 3.76 -8.34
N ILE A 57 -0.90 3.02 -7.41
CA ILE A 57 0.21 3.48 -6.60
C ILE A 57 1.54 3.43 -7.36
N PHE A 58 1.89 2.28 -7.93
CA PHE A 58 3.23 2.08 -8.50
C PHE A 58 3.33 2.50 -9.96
N LEU A 59 2.28 2.35 -10.75
CA LEU A 59 2.32 2.65 -12.18
C LEU A 59 1.76 4.03 -12.51
N ASP A 60 0.65 4.45 -11.89
CA ASP A 60 0.01 5.73 -12.18
C ASP A 60 0.45 6.87 -11.25
N ASP A 61 0.99 6.56 -10.06
CA ASP A 61 1.42 7.54 -9.05
C ASP A 61 0.28 8.47 -8.60
N ASP A 62 -0.91 7.91 -8.37
CA ASP A 62 -2.11 8.68 -8.05
C ASP A 62 -1.96 9.53 -6.76
N TYR A 63 -1.05 9.14 -5.86
CA TYR A 63 -0.65 9.93 -4.69
C TYR A 63 0.39 11.02 -5.00
N ASN A 64 0.86 11.13 -6.25
CA ASN A 64 1.88 12.10 -6.68
C ASN A 64 3.19 12.05 -5.86
N LEU A 65 3.59 10.88 -5.39
CA LEU A 65 4.79 10.70 -4.58
C LEU A 65 6.06 11.18 -5.32
N ALA A 66 6.12 10.97 -6.63
CA ALA A 66 7.23 11.45 -7.45
C ALA A 66 7.37 12.98 -7.44
N ARG A 67 6.26 13.71 -7.34
CA ARG A 67 6.25 15.19 -7.28
C ARG A 67 6.63 15.72 -5.91
N ILE A 68 6.13 15.10 -4.84
CA ILE A 68 6.33 15.60 -3.48
C ILE A 68 7.63 15.11 -2.83
N LYS A 69 8.33 14.12 -3.41
CA LYS A 69 9.59 13.56 -2.88
C LYS A 69 10.73 14.57 -2.69
N THR A 70 10.63 15.76 -3.32
CA THR A 70 11.59 16.85 -3.13
C THR A 70 11.37 17.62 -1.82
N LYS A 71 10.21 17.42 -1.16
CA LYS A 71 9.91 18.03 0.12
C LYS A 71 10.56 17.22 1.26
N LYS A 72 10.94 17.91 2.31
CA LYS A 72 11.42 17.27 3.54
C LYS A 72 10.23 16.74 4.33
N ILE A 73 9.89 15.46 4.10
CA ILE A 73 8.86 14.72 4.85
C ILE A 73 9.56 13.90 5.93
N LEU A 74 9.20 14.12 7.19
CA LEU A 74 9.79 13.43 8.34
C LEU A 74 8.94 12.29 8.85
N THR A 75 7.61 12.39 8.70
CA THR A 75 6.66 11.41 9.20
C THR A 75 5.56 11.20 8.18
N ILE A 76 5.17 9.96 7.98
CA ILE A 76 4.06 9.53 7.12
C ILE A 76 3.17 8.61 7.94
N VAL A 77 1.88 8.82 7.86
CA VAL A 77 0.86 7.96 8.46
C VAL A 77 -0.01 7.42 7.33
N ASP A 78 -0.06 6.09 7.23
CA ASP A 78 -0.86 5.34 6.27
C ASP A 78 -2.04 4.70 6.99
N ILE A 79 -3.25 5.18 6.75
CA ILE A 79 -4.47 4.71 7.41
C ILE A 79 -5.27 3.87 6.42
N GLY A 80 -5.48 2.59 6.74
CA GLY A 80 -6.03 1.60 5.83
C GLY A 80 -4.96 1.09 4.87
N ALA A 81 -3.86 0.60 5.42
CA ALA A 81 -2.68 0.21 4.64
C ALA A 81 -2.93 -0.95 3.67
N ASN A 82 -4.01 -1.72 3.84
CA ASN A 82 -4.33 -2.91 3.04
C ASN A 82 -3.12 -3.86 3.03
N VAL A 83 -2.54 -4.14 1.87
CA VAL A 83 -1.31 -4.97 1.76
C VAL A 83 -0.02 -4.12 1.82
N GLY A 84 -0.08 -2.85 2.18
CA GLY A 84 1.06 -1.97 2.42
C GLY A 84 1.70 -1.34 1.19
N PHE A 85 1.07 -1.38 0.03
CA PHE A 85 1.64 -0.85 -1.20
C PHE A 85 1.94 0.65 -1.14
N PHE A 86 1.06 1.45 -0.51
CA PHE A 86 1.33 2.87 -0.34
C PHE A 86 2.53 3.10 0.58
N SER A 87 2.62 2.41 1.71
CA SER A 87 3.75 2.51 2.65
C SER A 87 5.08 2.12 1.99
N ILE A 88 5.10 1.08 1.15
CA ILE A 88 6.28 0.70 0.36
C ILE A 88 6.67 1.81 -0.62
N ALA A 89 5.71 2.35 -1.37
CA ALA A 89 5.96 3.46 -2.32
C ALA A 89 6.41 4.74 -1.60
N ALA A 90 5.85 5.01 -0.42
CA ALA A 90 6.27 6.11 0.44
C ALA A 90 7.71 5.93 0.93
N ARG A 91 8.12 4.72 1.35
CA ARG A 91 9.51 4.41 1.71
C ARG A 91 10.48 4.61 0.55
N LEU A 92 10.06 4.27 -0.69
CA LEU A 92 10.86 4.53 -1.89
C LEU A 92 11.05 6.04 -2.13
N ALA A 93 9.99 6.82 -1.93
CA ALA A 93 10.03 8.28 -2.15
C ALA A 93 10.72 9.03 -1.02
N PHE A 94 10.61 8.55 0.23
CA PHE A 94 11.10 9.18 1.46
C PHE A 94 11.90 8.17 2.31
N PRO A 95 13.15 7.87 1.93
CA PRO A 95 13.93 6.80 2.57
C PRO A 95 14.15 6.99 4.08
N ASN A 96 14.17 8.22 4.55
CA ASN A 96 14.46 8.57 5.95
C ASN A 96 13.23 8.96 6.78
N ALA A 97 12.03 8.94 6.20
CA ALA A 97 10.81 9.25 6.95
C ALA A 97 10.47 8.12 7.93
N LYS A 98 9.90 8.47 9.08
CA LYS A 98 9.17 7.51 9.90
C LYS A 98 7.85 7.20 9.22
N ILE A 99 7.51 5.92 9.09
CA ILE A 99 6.26 5.50 8.46
C ILE A 99 5.51 4.63 9.46
N PHE A 100 4.28 5.05 9.75
CA PHE A 100 3.32 4.32 10.59
C PHE A 100 2.18 3.84 9.69
N SER A 101 1.93 2.54 9.69
CA SER A 101 0.88 1.92 8.88
C SER A 101 -0.16 1.28 9.79
N TYR A 102 -1.42 1.66 9.58
CA TYR A 102 -2.55 1.16 10.34
C TYR A 102 -3.46 0.34 9.43
N GLU A 103 -3.75 -0.90 9.82
CA GLU A 103 -4.66 -1.79 9.09
C GLU A 103 -5.49 -2.61 10.09
N PRO A 104 -6.82 -2.47 10.10
CA PRO A 104 -7.66 -3.21 11.04
C PRO A 104 -7.98 -4.65 10.61
N ASN A 105 -7.73 -5.04 9.37
CA ASN A 105 -8.04 -6.37 8.87
C ASN A 105 -6.92 -7.36 9.21
N ASN A 106 -7.09 -8.15 10.28
CA ASN A 106 -6.12 -9.15 10.72
C ASN A 106 -5.81 -10.24 9.67
N GLN A 107 -6.67 -10.44 8.66
CA GLN A 107 -6.38 -11.38 7.57
C GLN A 107 -5.21 -10.92 6.68
N LEU A 108 -4.89 -9.62 6.71
CA LEU A 108 -3.80 -9.03 5.94
C LEU A 108 -2.47 -8.97 6.71
N GLU A 109 -2.48 -9.28 8.02
CA GLU A 109 -1.32 -9.13 8.88
C GLU A 109 -0.07 -9.87 8.34
N GLY A 110 -0.21 -11.11 7.91
CA GLY A 110 0.90 -11.89 7.35
C GLY A 110 1.51 -11.25 6.11
N TYR A 111 0.67 -10.73 5.20
CA TYR A 111 1.14 -10.02 4.01
C TYR A 111 1.88 -8.73 4.37
N LEU A 112 1.37 -7.98 5.34
CA LEU A 112 1.98 -6.72 5.81
C LEU A 112 3.32 -6.95 6.49
N GLN A 113 3.41 -7.97 7.36
CA GLN A 113 4.66 -8.36 8.03
C GLN A 113 5.73 -8.74 7.00
N ASP A 114 5.38 -9.57 6.01
CA ASP A 114 6.28 -9.93 4.91
C ASP A 114 6.75 -8.72 4.12
N ASN A 115 5.81 -7.83 3.76
CA ASN A 115 6.06 -6.65 2.93
C ASN A 115 6.92 -5.59 3.64
N PHE A 116 6.86 -5.52 4.96
CA PHE A 116 7.57 -4.50 5.76
C PHE A 116 8.87 -4.99 6.37
N LEU A 117 9.19 -6.28 6.25
CA LEU A 117 10.29 -6.96 6.94
C LEU A 117 11.62 -6.20 6.93
N GLU A 118 11.98 -5.57 5.79
CA GLU A 118 13.26 -4.86 5.63
C GLU A 118 13.09 -3.35 5.42
N LEU A 119 11.88 -2.81 5.61
CA LEU A 119 11.56 -1.46 5.21
C LEU A 119 11.48 -0.44 6.34
N ASN A 120 11.64 -0.88 7.60
CA ASN A 120 11.52 -0.02 8.78
C ASN A 120 10.21 0.79 8.77
N ILE A 121 9.08 0.08 8.58
CA ILE A 121 7.72 0.59 8.64
C ILE A 121 7.09 0.04 9.90
N GLU A 122 6.52 0.92 10.73
CA GLU A 122 5.84 0.52 11.97
C GLU A 122 4.40 0.12 11.64
N LEU A 123 4.07 -1.17 11.83
CA LEU A 123 2.75 -1.73 11.60
C LEU A 123 1.94 -1.75 12.89
N GLN A 124 0.70 -1.27 12.79
CA GLN A 124 -0.31 -1.32 13.84
C GLN A 124 -1.56 -2.00 13.28
N MET A 125 -1.94 -3.16 13.82
CA MET A 125 -3.14 -3.90 13.40
C MET A 125 -4.39 -3.36 14.10
N ASN A 126 -4.62 -2.05 13.94
CA ASN A 126 -5.69 -1.31 14.60
C ASN A 126 -6.41 -0.43 13.58
N ALA A 127 -7.68 -0.15 13.84
CA ALA A 127 -8.39 0.93 13.15
C ALA A 127 -8.02 2.29 13.76
N VAL A 128 -7.99 3.32 12.93
CA VAL A 128 -7.86 4.70 13.38
C VAL A 128 -9.23 5.36 13.40
N GLY A 129 -9.61 5.95 14.52
CA GLY A 129 -10.90 6.59 14.71
C GLY A 129 -10.79 7.86 15.56
N ARG A 130 -11.93 8.51 15.77
CA ARG A 130 -12.02 9.71 16.61
C ARG A 130 -11.78 9.40 18.09
N ASP A 131 -12.33 8.28 18.55
CA ASP A 131 -12.34 7.87 19.95
C ASP A 131 -11.72 6.48 20.05
N SER A 132 -11.02 6.20 21.13
CA SER A 132 -10.51 4.85 21.42
C SER A 132 -11.65 3.90 21.75
N GLY A 133 -11.57 2.65 21.35
CA GLY A 133 -12.62 1.66 21.57
C GLY A 133 -12.43 0.39 20.76
N ARG A 134 -13.52 -0.31 20.53
CA ARG A 134 -13.57 -1.53 19.72
C ARG A 134 -14.55 -1.39 18.58
N ILE A 135 -14.23 -1.97 17.45
CA ILE A 135 -15.09 -1.99 16.26
C ILE A 135 -15.21 -3.38 15.68
N GLN A 136 -16.24 -3.59 14.89
CA GLN A 136 -16.38 -4.75 14.04
C GLN A 136 -16.11 -4.35 12.59
N LEU A 137 -15.25 -5.10 11.91
CA LEU A 137 -14.98 -4.94 10.49
C LEU A 137 -15.87 -5.93 9.71
N HIS A 138 -16.55 -5.43 8.71
CA HIS A 138 -17.28 -6.26 7.76
C HIS A 138 -16.45 -6.41 6.47
N ASN A 139 -16.03 -7.63 6.17
CA ASN A 139 -15.28 -7.95 4.96
C ASN A 139 -16.25 -8.16 3.79
N CYS A 140 -16.14 -7.35 2.76
CA CYS A 140 -17.02 -7.35 1.58
C CYS A 140 -16.42 -8.10 0.37
N GLY A 141 -15.60 -9.11 0.60
CA GLY A 141 -15.02 -9.96 -0.46
C GLY A 141 -13.62 -9.54 -0.93
N ASP A 142 -13.41 -8.26 -1.26
CA ASP A 142 -12.08 -7.70 -1.54
C ASP A 142 -11.57 -6.94 -0.31
N SER A 143 -10.30 -7.07 0.03
CA SER A 143 -9.69 -6.46 1.22
C SER A 143 -9.80 -4.93 1.26
N ASN A 144 -9.78 -4.27 0.11
CA ASN A 144 -9.92 -2.81 -0.02
C ASN A 144 -11.37 -2.31 0.12
N GLN A 145 -12.36 -3.19 0.31
CA GLN A 145 -13.77 -2.84 0.49
C GLN A 145 -14.28 -3.11 1.91
N SER A 146 -13.40 -3.47 2.83
CA SER A 146 -13.75 -3.69 4.22
C SER A 146 -14.31 -2.40 4.86
N ARG A 147 -15.41 -2.52 5.60
CA ARG A 147 -16.10 -1.39 6.22
C ARG A 147 -16.26 -1.59 7.73
N VAL A 148 -16.07 -0.51 8.45
CA VAL A 148 -16.40 -0.48 9.88
C VAL A 148 -17.91 -0.50 10.03
N VAL A 149 -18.42 -1.51 10.76
CA VAL A 149 -19.78 -1.52 11.27
C VAL A 149 -19.70 -1.07 12.72
N SER A 150 -20.33 0.06 13.03
CA SER A 150 -20.29 0.65 14.36
C SER A 150 -20.95 -0.28 15.37
N ASN A 151 -20.15 -1.09 16.05
CA ASN A 151 -20.55 -1.82 17.24
C ASN A 151 -19.44 -1.66 18.26
N LYS A 152 -19.75 -1.03 19.40
CA LYS A 152 -18.78 -0.74 20.46
C LYS A 152 -18.16 -1.99 21.12
N GLU A 153 -18.51 -3.19 20.66
CA GLU A 153 -18.10 -4.49 21.21
C GLU A 153 -17.37 -5.39 20.19
N GLY A 154 -16.90 -4.83 19.07
CA GLY A 154 -16.18 -5.61 18.05
C GLY A 154 -14.80 -6.09 18.50
N PRO A 155 -14.23 -7.09 17.80
CA PRO A 155 -12.96 -7.70 18.18
C PRO A 155 -11.72 -6.84 17.84
N ILE A 156 -11.88 -5.78 17.05
CA ILE A 156 -10.75 -4.97 16.54
C ILE A 156 -10.58 -3.72 17.40
N GLU A 157 -9.37 -3.47 17.85
CA GLU A 157 -9.00 -2.27 18.59
C GLU A 157 -8.94 -1.05 17.67
N MET A 158 -9.40 0.08 18.20
CA MET A 158 -9.37 1.37 17.55
C MET A 158 -8.52 2.32 18.39
N CYS A 159 -7.52 2.95 17.78
CA CYS A 159 -6.74 4.02 18.39
C CYS A 159 -7.20 5.40 17.90
N SER A 160 -7.09 6.39 18.75
CA SER A 160 -7.39 7.80 18.47
C SER A 160 -6.12 8.61 18.25
#